data_d9b66c10691d5803e42cdeba1c011397
#
_entry.id   d9b66c10691d5803e42cdeba1c011397
#
_cell.length_a   1.000
_cell.length_b   1.000
_cell.length_c   1.000
_cell.angle_alpha   90.00
_cell.angle_beta   90.00
_cell.angle_gamma   90.00
#
_symmetry.space_group_name_H-M   'P 1'
#
loop_
_entity.id
_entity.type
_entity.pdbx_description
1 polymer ?
#
loop_
_entity_poly.entity_id
_entity_poly.type
_entity_poly.pdbx_seq_one_letter_code
_entity_poly.pdbx_strand_id
1 'polypeptide(L)'
;MSQVEPATEMRMTALHATRGANYWSRLPVTRMDLTIGAYDEISSAHVPGVTGALLAALPGLVEHRCSIGERGGFIARLRRGTYAPHIIEHVALELQGQIGHDVGYGRTSRARYSTAA
;
A
#
# COMPACT_ATOMS: atom_id res chain seq x y z
N MET A 1 9.28 21.40 21.06
CA MET A 1 8.15 20.74 20.39
C MET A 1 8.46 20.61 18.92
N SER A 2 8.49 19.41 18.48
CA SER A 2 8.74 19.17 17.05
C SER A 2 7.46 19.36 16.28
N GLN A 3 7.59 20.00 15.14
CA GLN A 3 6.49 20.09 14.20
C GLN A 3 6.81 19.19 13.03
N VAL A 4 5.82 18.40 12.66
CA VAL A 4 5.95 17.56 11.49
C VAL A 4 5.85 18.45 10.27
N GLU A 5 6.85 18.37 9.42
CA GLU A 5 6.79 19.08 8.15
C GLU A 5 5.64 18.55 7.33
N PRO A 6 4.83 19.42 6.71
CA PRO A 6 3.72 18.94 5.87
C PRO A 6 4.18 17.97 4.79
N ALA A 7 5.40 18.12 4.27
CA ALA A 7 5.93 17.26 3.23
C ALA A 7 6.24 15.84 3.74
N THR A 8 6.27 15.62 5.05
CA THR A 8 6.52 14.29 5.61
C THR A 8 5.24 13.56 5.99
N GLU A 9 4.10 14.21 5.94
CA GLU A 9 2.84 13.56 6.27
C GLU A 9 2.30 12.78 5.09
N MET A 10 1.83 11.58 5.39
CA MET A 10 1.04 10.83 4.43
C MET A 10 -0.40 11.25 4.54
N ARG A 11 -1.03 11.54 3.41
CA ARG A 11 -2.42 11.96 3.37
C ARG A 11 -3.17 11.24 2.27
N MET A 12 -4.38 10.84 2.57
CA MET A 12 -5.30 10.37 1.54
C MET A 12 -6.02 11.59 0.98
N THR A 13 -5.81 11.86 -0.30
CA THR A 13 -6.40 13.03 -0.96
C THR A 13 -7.71 12.72 -1.66
N ALA A 14 -7.94 11.46 -2.01
CA ALA A 14 -9.17 11.05 -2.64
C ALA A 14 -9.42 9.57 -2.42
N LEU A 15 -10.69 9.21 -2.32
CA LEU A 15 -11.12 7.83 -2.21
C LEU A 15 -12.31 7.65 -3.16
N HIS A 16 -12.18 6.75 -4.09
CA HIS A 16 -13.21 6.49 -5.09
C HIS A 16 -13.59 5.03 -5.10
N ALA A 17 -14.90 4.77 -5.13
CA ALA A 17 -15.42 3.46 -5.42
C ALA A 17 -15.89 3.45 -6.87
N THR A 18 -15.28 2.61 -7.69
CA THR A 18 -15.60 2.53 -9.10
C THR A 18 -15.78 1.09 -9.50
N ARG A 19 -16.17 0.88 -10.74
CA ARG A 19 -16.11 -0.45 -11.32
C ARG A 19 -14.81 -0.58 -12.10
N GLY A 20 -14.40 -1.84 -12.28
CA GLY A 20 -13.16 -2.15 -12.96
C GLY A 20 -13.01 -1.42 -14.28
N ALA A 21 -11.78 -1.06 -14.59
CA ALA A 21 -11.46 -0.17 -15.66
C ALA A 21 -11.56 -0.80 -17.05
N ASN A 22 -11.77 -2.09 -17.12
CA ASN A 22 -11.80 -2.78 -18.40
C ASN A 22 -13.00 -3.70 -18.51
N TYR A 23 -13.22 -4.14 -19.72
CA TYR A 23 -14.33 -4.99 -20.09
C TYR A 23 -14.42 -6.29 -19.27
N TRP A 24 -13.29 -6.81 -18.87
CA TRP A 24 -13.21 -8.11 -18.19
C TRP A 24 -13.47 -8.02 -16.70
N SER A 25 -13.24 -6.87 -16.12
CA SER A 25 -13.35 -6.70 -14.69
C SER A 25 -14.50 -5.75 -14.38
N ARG A 26 -15.64 -6.31 -14.06
CA ARG A 26 -16.80 -5.54 -13.61
C ARG A 26 -16.89 -5.46 -12.11
N LEU A 27 -15.92 -6.03 -11.43
CA LEU A 27 -15.89 -6.02 -9.99
C LEU A 27 -15.65 -4.62 -9.45
N PRO A 28 -16.21 -4.31 -8.29
CA PRO A 28 -15.94 -3.03 -7.67
C PRO A 28 -14.44 -2.83 -7.43
N VAL A 29 -14.00 -1.62 -7.62
CA VAL A 29 -12.62 -1.21 -7.40
C VAL A 29 -12.60 -0.03 -6.45
N THR A 30 -11.75 -0.09 -5.44
CA THR A 30 -11.49 1.04 -4.57
C THR A 30 -10.17 1.68 -5.01
N ARG A 31 -10.23 2.95 -5.33
CA ARG A 31 -9.05 3.73 -5.66
C ARG A 31 -8.76 4.71 -4.54
N MET A 32 -7.54 4.66 -4.03
CA MET A 32 -7.06 5.64 -3.07
C MET A 32 -5.96 6.48 -3.68
N ASP A 33 -6.12 7.78 -3.64
CA ASP A 33 -5.06 8.71 -4.03
C ASP A 33 -4.40 9.23 -2.76
N LEU A 34 -3.08 9.09 -2.72
CA LEU A 34 -2.30 9.41 -1.53
C LEU A 34 -1.17 10.35 -1.90
N THR A 35 -0.89 11.29 -1.01
CA THR A 35 0.39 11.99 -1.02
C THR A 35 1.25 11.37 0.07
N ILE A 36 2.46 11.02 -0.30
CA ILE A 36 3.35 10.24 0.57
C ILE A 36 4.43 11.12 1.21
N GLY A 37 4.77 12.24 0.55
CA GLY A 37 5.83 13.11 1.04
C GLY A 37 7.18 12.42 1.08
N ALA A 38 7.94 12.66 2.11
CA ALA A 38 9.27 12.11 2.25
C ALA A 38 9.29 10.58 2.34
N TYR A 39 8.18 9.97 2.71
CA TYR A 39 8.11 8.51 2.82
C TYR A 39 8.24 7.81 1.48
N ASP A 40 8.07 8.53 0.38
CA ASP A 40 8.26 7.95 -0.94
C ASP A 40 9.71 7.54 -1.20
N GLU A 41 10.64 8.08 -0.45
CA GLU A 41 12.07 7.84 -0.63
C GLU A 41 12.69 7.00 0.49
N ILE A 42 11.90 6.52 1.41
CA ILE A 42 12.40 5.74 2.55
C ILE A 42 12.06 4.27 2.33
N SER A 43 13.10 3.47 2.14
CA SER A 43 12.94 2.02 2.01
C SER A 43 12.64 1.39 3.36
N SER A 44 11.78 0.38 3.38
CA SER A 44 11.49 -0.41 4.57
C SER A 44 12.74 -1.07 5.15
N ALA A 45 13.74 -1.36 4.32
CA ALA A 45 15.00 -1.92 4.79
C ALA A 45 15.76 -0.99 5.73
N HIS A 46 15.46 0.29 5.69
CA HIS A 46 16.10 1.30 6.53
C HIS A 46 15.24 1.76 7.70
N VAL A 47 14.13 1.07 7.95
CA VAL A 47 13.26 1.37 9.08
C VAL A 47 13.27 0.18 10.02
N PRO A 48 14.11 0.23 11.06
CA PRO A 48 14.20 -0.90 12.00
C PRO A 48 12.85 -1.21 12.62
N GLY A 49 12.51 -2.50 12.66
CA GLY A 49 11.31 -2.95 13.33
C GLY A 49 10.02 -2.81 12.53
N VAL A 50 10.06 -2.26 11.33
CA VAL A 50 8.82 -2.06 10.56
C VAL A 50 8.15 -3.39 10.22
N THR A 51 8.91 -4.40 9.82
CA THR A 51 8.36 -5.72 9.49
C THR A 51 7.68 -6.34 10.71
N GLY A 52 8.35 -6.30 11.85
CA GLY A 52 7.77 -6.84 13.09
C GLY A 52 6.52 -6.09 13.51
N ALA A 53 6.53 -4.78 13.42
CA ALA A 53 5.36 -3.97 13.77
C ALA A 53 4.16 -4.26 12.88
N LEU A 54 4.39 -4.38 11.57
CA LEU A 54 3.31 -4.71 10.64
C LEU A 54 2.75 -6.10 10.90
N LEU A 55 3.61 -7.09 11.13
CA LEU A 55 3.15 -8.44 11.43
C LEU A 55 2.44 -8.54 12.77
N ALA A 56 2.83 -7.75 13.75
CA ALA A 56 2.14 -7.71 15.03
C ALA A 56 0.73 -7.14 14.87
N ALA A 57 0.58 -6.10 14.06
CA ALA A 57 -0.72 -5.47 13.82
C ALA A 57 -1.58 -6.28 12.86
N LEU A 58 -1.00 -6.86 11.83
CA LEU A 58 -1.70 -7.55 10.75
C LEU A 58 -1.00 -8.87 10.43
N PRO A 59 -1.20 -9.91 11.26
CA PRO A 59 -0.50 -11.18 11.05
C PRO A 59 -0.80 -11.84 9.70
N GLY A 60 -1.96 -11.57 9.12
CA GLY A 60 -2.32 -12.13 7.82
C GLY A 60 -1.44 -11.68 6.67
N LEU A 61 -0.64 -10.64 6.86
CA LEU A 61 0.30 -10.22 5.83
C LEU A 61 1.31 -11.31 5.46
N VAL A 62 1.53 -12.27 6.34
CA VAL A 62 2.43 -13.39 6.05
C VAL A 62 1.95 -14.23 4.87
N GLU A 63 0.66 -14.19 4.56
CA GLU A 63 0.08 -14.95 3.46
C GLU A 63 0.18 -14.24 2.12
N HIS A 64 0.53 -12.98 2.11
CA HIS A 64 0.54 -12.19 0.88
C HIS A 64 1.70 -12.58 -0.02
N ARG A 65 1.41 -12.70 -1.32
CA ARG A 65 2.35 -13.24 -2.28
C ARG A 65 3.22 -12.21 -2.97
N CYS A 66 2.69 -11.05 -3.25
CA CYS A 66 3.41 -10.01 -3.96
C CYS A 66 3.95 -10.52 -5.32
N SER A 67 4.90 -9.80 -5.89
CA SER A 67 5.45 -10.12 -7.23
C SER A 67 6.21 -11.44 -7.28
N ILE A 68 6.62 -11.97 -6.15
CA ILE A 68 7.31 -13.26 -6.10
C ILE A 68 6.34 -14.43 -6.39
N GLY A 69 5.06 -14.21 -6.15
CA GLY A 69 4.04 -15.23 -6.41
C GLY A 69 3.95 -16.33 -5.38
N GLU A 70 4.78 -16.30 -4.34
CA GLU A 70 4.79 -17.29 -3.29
C GLU A 70 4.27 -16.72 -1.98
N ARG A 71 3.71 -17.59 -1.15
CA ARG A 71 3.33 -17.25 0.21
C ARG A 71 4.53 -16.66 0.94
N GLY A 72 4.34 -15.54 1.60
CA GLY A 72 5.43 -14.85 2.27
C GLY A 72 6.20 -13.90 1.37
N GLY A 73 5.82 -13.77 0.10
CA GLY A 73 6.50 -12.91 -0.84
C GLY A 73 6.51 -11.45 -0.43
N PHE A 74 5.40 -10.97 0.12
CA PHE A 74 5.35 -9.58 0.58
C PHE A 74 6.32 -9.34 1.75
N ILE A 75 6.37 -10.24 2.71
CA ILE A 75 7.28 -10.10 3.85
C ILE A 75 8.74 -10.16 3.40
N ALA A 76 9.05 -11.04 2.46
CA ALA A 76 10.38 -11.10 1.88
C ALA A 76 10.74 -9.77 1.20
N ARG A 77 9.80 -9.21 0.47
CA ARG A 77 10.00 -7.92 -0.18
C ARG A 77 10.17 -6.79 0.83
N LEU A 78 9.38 -6.82 1.91
CA LEU A 78 9.46 -5.82 2.97
C LEU A 78 10.83 -5.84 3.65
N ARG A 79 11.39 -7.03 3.89
CA ARG A 79 12.72 -7.16 4.49
C ARG A 79 13.84 -6.75 3.55
N ARG A 80 13.69 -7.06 2.28
CA ARG A 80 14.68 -6.66 1.27
C ARG A 80 14.64 -5.16 1.01
N GLY A 81 13.46 -4.57 1.07
CA GLY A 81 13.26 -3.14 0.92
C GLY A 81 12.17 -2.84 -0.10
N THR A 82 11.19 -2.07 0.33
CA THR A 82 10.17 -1.53 -0.54
C THR A 82 9.70 -0.20 0.06
N TYR A 83 8.79 0.47 -0.62
CA TYR A 83 8.41 1.83 -0.26
C TYR A 83 6.96 1.92 0.20
N ALA A 84 6.62 3.03 0.84
CA ALA A 84 5.32 3.20 1.48
C ALA A 84 4.12 2.91 0.59
N PRO A 85 4.05 3.32 -0.68
CA PRO A 85 2.89 3.00 -1.51
C PRO A 85 2.60 1.50 -1.63
N HIS A 86 3.63 0.69 -1.81
CA HIS A 86 3.48 -0.75 -1.89
C HIS A 86 3.04 -1.35 -0.56
N ILE A 87 3.58 -0.83 0.54
CA ILE A 87 3.20 -1.28 1.88
C ILE A 87 1.73 -0.96 2.14
N ILE A 88 1.30 0.26 1.82
CA ILE A 88 -0.09 0.68 1.99
C ILE A 88 -1.04 -0.18 1.18
N GLU A 89 -0.64 -0.55 -0.04
CA GLU A 89 -1.44 -1.45 -0.87
C GLU A 89 -1.72 -2.76 -0.15
N HIS A 90 -0.69 -3.42 0.37
CA HIS A 90 -0.87 -4.70 1.05
C HIS A 90 -1.62 -4.55 2.37
N VAL A 91 -1.42 -3.48 3.10
CA VAL A 91 -2.20 -3.19 4.30
C VAL A 91 -3.68 -3.04 3.96
N ALA A 92 -3.99 -2.29 2.92
CA ALA A 92 -5.36 -2.11 2.48
C ALA A 92 -6.01 -3.42 2.04
N LEU A 93 -5.28 -4.25 1.30
CA LEU A 93 -5.78 -5.57 0.89
C LEU A 93 -6.07 -6.46 2.10
N GLU A 94 -5.19 -6.45 3.08
CA GLU A 94 -5.38 -7.25 4.28
C GLU A 94 -6.60 -6.80 5.07
N LEU A 95 -6.77 -5.50 5.26
CA LEU A 95 -7.90 -4.96 5.98
C LEU A 95 -9.22 -5.26 5.27
N GLN A 96 -9.26 -5.16 3.96
CA GLN A 96 -10.45 -5.50 3.19
C GLN A 96 -10.79 -6.97 3.32
N GLY A 97 -9.79 -7.84 3.33
CA GLY A 97 -10.00 -9.26 3.55
C GLY A 97 -10.57 -9.55 4.93
N GLN A 98 -10.10 -8.83 5.95
CA GLN A 98 -10.58 -9.03 7.32
C GLN A 98 -12.06 -8.67 7.51
N ILE A 99 -12.56 -7.71 6.76
CA ILE A 99 -13.98 -7.35 6.82
C ILE A 99 -14.84 -8.16 5.87
N GLY A 100 -14.29 -9.22 5.29
CA GLY A 100 -15.06 -10.19 4.51
C GLY A 100 -15.10 -9.94 3.01
N HIS A 101 -14.35 -8.99 2.51
CA HIS A 101 -14.27 -8.77 1.06
C HIS A 101 -13.35 -9.81 0.43
N ASP A 102 -13.78 -10.34 -0.70
CA ASP A 102 -12.95 -11.23 -1.49
C ASP A 102 -12.06 -10.37 -2.39
N VAL A 103 -10.86 -10.08 -1.91
CA VAL A 103 -9.94 -9.19 -2.60
C VAL A 103 -8.88 -10.01 -3.31
N GLY A 104 -8.91 -10.01 -4.62
CA GLY A 104 -7.98 -10.81 -5.40
C GLY A 104 -6.77 -10.05 -5.93
N TYR A 105 -6.82 -8.72 -5.92
CA TYR A 105 -5.81 -7.97 -6.64
C TYR A 105 -5.68 -6.54 -6.15
N GLY A 106 -4.45 -6.07 -6.09
CA GLY A 106 -4.14 -4.68 -5.82
C GLY A 106 -3.02 -4.20 -6.71
N ARG A 107 -2.98 -2.92 -6.95
CA ARG A 107 -1.95 -2.30 -7.77
C ARG A 107 -1.63 -0.91 -7.26
N THR A 108 -0.35 -0.61 -7.22
CA THR A 108 0.15 0.72 -6.89
C THR A 108 0.78 1.34 -8.13
N SER A 109 0.50 2.59 -8.38
CA SER A 109 1.14 3.33 -9.45
C SER A 109 1.43 4.74 -8.99
N ARG A 110 2.47 5.33 -9.57
CA ARG A 110 2.78 6.72 -9.32
C ARG A 110 1.95 7.57 -10.27
N ALA A 111 1.16 8.47 -9.71
CA ALA A 111 0.45 9.41 -10.54
C ALA A 111 1.44 10.42 -11.11
N ARG A 112 1.27 10.70 -12.38
CA ARG A 112 1.98 11.80 -13.00
C ARG A 112 1.12 13.01 -12.92
N TYR A 113 1.51 13.93 -12.10
CA TYR A 113 0.82 15.17 -12.10
C TYR A 113 1.37 16.03 -13.16
N SER A 114 0.47 16.52 -13.87
CA SER A 114 0.66 17.79 -14.45
C SER A 114 0.59 18.80 -13.32
N THR A 115 1.71 19.19 -12.87
CA THR A 115 1.76 20.21 -11.85
C THR A 115 1.40 21.57 -12.36
N ALA A 116 1.15 21.64 -13.62
CA ALA A 116 0.69 22.85 -14.19
C ALA A 116 -0.68 23.22 -13.69
N ALA A 117 -1.17 22.45 -12.92
CA ALA A 117 -2.41 22.85 -12.32
C ALA A 117 -2.30 24.24 -11.79
#